data_4c98eda02f3e20f77ced36cf9dd89d23
#
_entry.id   4c98eda02f3e20f77ced36cf9dd89d23
#
_cell.length_a   1.000
_cell.length_b   1.000
_cell.length_c   1.000
_cell.angle_alpha   90.00
_cell.angle_beta   90.00
_cell.angle_gamma   90.00
#
_symmetry.space_group_name_H-M   'P 1'
#
loop_
_entity.id
_entity.type
_entity.pdbx_description
1 polymer ?
#
loop_
_entity_poly.entity_id
_entity_poly.type
_entity_poly.pdbx_seq_one_letter_code
_entity_poly.pdbx_strand_id
1 'polypeptide(L)'
;MFLEIIKAILMGIVEGITEWLPISSTGHMILLEQVVKFSASEEFMSMFRVVIQLGAILAVVVLFWGKLWPFGLRHGCVISKPSVWQLWFKVVAATLPVLVISPLDDWMEAHFYNYITVAAMLILYGMLFLAVSYTHLRAHETCADL
;
A
#
# COMPACT_ATOMS: atom_id res chain seq x y z
N MET A 1 -4.65 22.84 -17.97
CA MET A 1 -3.54 21.89 -18.22
C MET A 1 -2.47 21.96 -17.13
N PHE A 2 -1.79 23.07 -16.89
CA PHE A 2 -0.73 23.17 -15.86
C PHE A 2 -1.22 22.80 -14.45
N LEU A 3 -2.37 23.30 -14.02
CA LEU A 3 -2.96 22.97 -12.72
C LEU A 3 -3.27 21.47 -12.57
N GLU A 4 -3.76 20.81 -13.60
CA GLU A 4 -4.06 19.36 -13.56
C GLU A 4 -2.78 18.53 -13.42
N ILE A 5 -1.67 18.99 -14.02
CA ILE A 5 -0.36 18.35 -13.83
C ILE A 5 0.11 18.47 -12.37
N ILE A 6 -0.05 19.65 -11.75
CA ILE A 6 0.31 19.83 -10.33
C ILE A 6 -0.53 18.93 -9.43
N LYS A 7 -1.85 18.85 -9.68
CA LYS A 7 -2.75 17.94 -8.95
C LYS A 7 -2.31 16.48 -9.09
N ALA A 8 -1.99 16.07 -10.33
CA ALA A 8 -1.51 14.70 -10.60
C ALA A 8 -0.20 14.39 -9.87
N ILE A 9 0.75 15.34 -9.85
CA ILE A 9 2.00 15.19 -9.09
C ILE A 9 1.72 15.08 -7.59
N LEU A 10 0.84 15.91 -7.05
CA LEU A 10 0.45 15.86 -5.63
C LEU A 10 -0.15 14.50 -5.28
N MET A 11 -1.08 13.99 -6.09
CA MET A 11 -1.67 12.66 -5.91
C MET A 11 -0.61 11.55 -5.95
N GLY A 12 0.30 11.60 -6.92
CA GLY A 12 1.39 10.62 -7.02
C GLY A 12 2.35 10.66 -5.82
N ILE A 13 2.62 11.84 -5.26
CA ILE A 13 3.44 11.96 -4.04
C ILE A 13 2.72 11.34 -2.84
N VAL A 14 1.44 11.67 -2.65
CA VAL A 14 0.66 11.12 -1.52
C VAL A 14 0.53 9.61 -1.66
N GLU A 15 0.22 9.09 -2.85
CA GLU A 15 0.19 7.65 -3.13
C GLU A 15 1.52 6.99 -2.79
N GLY A 16 2.64 7.52 -3.31
CA GLY A 16 3.98 6.99 -3.07
C GLY A 16 4.37 6.96 -1.59
N ILE A 17 3.92 7.91 -0.77
CA ILE A 17 4.17 7.91 0.67
C ILE A 17 3.24 6.92 1.39
N THR A 18 1.95 6.96 1.09
CA THR A 18 0.93 6.18 1.83
C THR A 18 0.96 4.70 1.47
N GLU A 19 1.38 4.33 0.26
CA GLU A 19 1.53 2.93 -0.16
C GLU A 19 2.65 2.21 0.62
N TRP A 20 3.67 2.94 1.06
CA TRP A 20 4.76 2.36 1.83
C TRP A 20 4.49 2.29 3.34
N LEU A 21 3.44 2.91 3.78
CA LEU A 21 3.01 2.92 5.17
C LEU A 21 1.74 2.06 5.34
N PRO A 22 1.54 1.38 6.47
CA PRO A 22 0.35 0.56 6.70
C PRO A 22 -0.87 1.42 7.08
N ILE A 23 -1.22 2.43 6.25
CA ILE A 23 -2.23 3.45 6.55
C ILE A 23 -3.33 3.58 5.48
N SER A 24 -3.39 2.67 4.52
CA SER A 24 -4.33 2.68 3.37
C SER A 24 -4.14 3.85 2.41
N SER A 25 -3.40 3.65 1.34
CA SER A 25 -3.23 4.61 0.24
C SER A 25 -4.56 4.96 -0.42
N THR A 26 -5.39 3.96 -0.74
CA THR A 26 -6.72 4.16 -1.34
C THR A 26 -7.60 5.08 -0.48
N GLY A 27 -7.60 4.90 0.85
CA GLY A 27 -8.35 5.77 1.76
C GLY A 27 -7.89 7.22 1.68
N HIS A 28 -6.57 7.46 1.62
CA HIS A 28 -6.02 8.81 1.48
C HIS A 28 -6.35 9.43 0.12
N MET A 29 -6.33 8.63 -0.96
CA MET A 29 -6.73 9.11 -2.30
C MET A 29 -8.18 9.56 -2.32
N ILE A 30 -9.11 8.77 -1.77
CA ILE A 30 -10.54 9.14 -1.69
C ILE A 30 -10.74 10.47 -0.96
N LEU A 31 -10.04 10.69 0.15
CA LEU A 31 -10.12 11.95 0.89
C LEU A 31 -9.48 13.11 0.13
N LEU A 32 -8.34 12.89 -0.49
CA LEU A 32 -7.63 13.92 -1.24
C LEU A 32 -8.44 14.38 -2.45
N GLU A 33 -9.15 13.48 -3.12
CA GLU A 33 -10.04 13.79 -4.26
C GLU A 33 -11.20 14.72 -3.88
N GLN A 34 -11.63 14.76 -2.61
CA GLN A 34 -12.63 15.72 -2.16
C GLN A 34 -12.11 17.16 -2.18
N VAL A 35 -10.81 17.33 -1.98
CA VAL A 35 -10.13 18.64 -1.94
C VAL A 35 -9.56 18.97 -3.32
N VAL A 36 -8.88 18.01 -3.93
CA VAL A 36 -8.19 18.14 -5.22
C VAL A 36 -9.10 17.61 -6.32
N LYS A 37 -10.06 18.43 -6.74
CA LYS A 37 -11.00 18.05 -7.79
C LYS A 37 -10.34 18.11 -9.16
N PHE A 38 -10.38 17.00 -9.89
CA PHE A 38 -9.92 16.92 -11.27
C PHE A 38 -11.03 17.25 -12.27
N SER A 39 -10.66 17.86 -13.38
CA SER A 39 -11.56 18.06 -14.54
C SER A 39 -11.42 16.86 -15.50
N ALA A 40 -11.68 15.64 -14.98
CA ALA A 40 -11.51 14.38 -15.70
C ALA A 40 -12.71 13.46 -15.45
N SER A 41 -12.92 12.46 -16.32
CA SER A 41 -13.99 11.47 -16.12
C SER A 41 -13.66 10.48 -14.99
N GLU A 42 -14.68 9.85 -14.45
CA GLU A 42 -14.51 8.81 -13.40
C GLU A 42 -13.67 7.64 -13.90
N GLU A 43 -13.84 7.23 -15.16
CA GLU A 43 -13.04 6.15 -15.74
C GLU A 43 -11.56 6.53 -15.81
N PHE A 44 -11.27 7.79 -16.17
CA PHE A 44 -9.88 8.28 -16.18
C PHE A 44 -9.30 8.27 -14.78
N MET A 45 -10.04 8.74 -13.77
CA MET A 45 -9.58 8.77 -12.38
C MET A 45 -9.35 7.37 -11.83
N SER A 46 -10.21 6.41 -12.16
CA SER A 46 -10.04 5.01 -11.79
C SER A 46 -8.72 4.43 -12.38
N MET A 47 -8.52 4.61 -13.68
CA MET A 47 -7.28 4.20 -14.34
C MET A 47 -6.05 4.92 -13.76
N PHE A 48 -6.15 6.22 -13.50
CA PHE A 48 -5.07 7.02 -12.96
C PHE A 48 -4.61 6.52 -11.59
N ARG A 49 -5.53 6.20 -10.67
CA ARG A 49 -5.20 5.59 -9.37
C ARG A 49 -4.40 4.30 -9.52
N VAL A 50 -4.84 3.42 -10.41
CA VAL A 50 -4.12 2.15 -10.67
C VAL A 50 -2.70 2.40 -11.20
N VAL A 51 -2.53 3.39 -12.09
CA VAL A 51 -1.23 3.71 -12.68
C VAL A 51 -0.26 4.28 -11.65
N ILE A 52 -0.70 5.19 -10.78
CA ILE A 52 0.19 5.76 -9.75
C ILE A 52 0.54 4.71 -8.68
N GLN A 53 -0.40 3.83 -8.32
CA GLN A 53 -0.16 2.70 -7.43
C GLN A 53 0.86 1.73 -8.02
N LEU A 54 0.73 1.39 -9.31
CA LEU A 54 1.73 0.59 -10.01
C LEU A 54 3.12 1.24 -9.95
N GLY A 55 3.20 2.56 -10.09
CA GLY A 55 4.45 3.31 -9.96
C GLY A 55 5.08 3.14 -8.56
N ALA A 56 4.29 3.23 -7.51
CA ALA A 56 4.75 3.02 -6.13
C ALA A 56 5.25 1.58 -5.91
N ILE A 57 4.52 0.59 -6.40
CA ILE A 57 4.91 -0.83 -6.34
C ILE A 57 6.20 -1.09 -7.11
N LEU A 58 6.35 -0.54 -8.32
CA LEU A 58 7.56 -0.69 -9.11
C LEU A 58 8.78 -0.06 -8.44
N ALA A 59 8.62 1.05 -7.73
CA ALA A 59 9.69 1.65 -6.95
C ALA A 59 10.22 0.69 -5.87
N VAL A 60 9.32 -0.04 -5.18
CA VAL A 60 9.70 -1.09 -4.21
C VAL A 60 10.44 -2.24 -4.90
N VAL A 61 9.93 -2.70 -6.04
CA VAL A 61 10.58 -3.78 -6.81
C VAL A 61 11.99 -3.39 -7.23
N VAL A 62 12.19 -2.17 -7.73
CA VAL A 62 13.50 -1.67 -8.14
C VAL A 62 14.45 -1.55 -6.93
N LEU A 63 13.97 -0.94 -5.84
CA LEU A 63 14.77 -0.71 -4.64
C LEU A 63 15.21 -2.01 -3.95
N PHE A 64 14.33 -3.01 -3.93
CA PHE A 64 14.57 -4.29 -3.29
C PHE A 64 14.89 -5.43 -4.27
N TRP A 65 15.23 -5.10 -5.54
CA TRP A 65 15.49 -6.10 -6.58
C TRP A 65 16.46 -7.20 -6.14
N GLY A 66 17.57 -6.84 -5.49
CA GLY A 66 18.55 -7.81 -5.02
C GLY A 66 18.04 -8.80 -3.95
N LYS A 67 16.98 -8.43 -3.22
CA LYS A 67 16.31 -9.26 -2.23
C LYS A 67 15.17 -10.08 -2.84
N LEU A 68 14.55 -9.59 -3.90
CA LEU A 68 13.41 -10.23 -4.56
C LEU A 68 13.83 -11.22 -5.64
N TRP A 69 15.03 -11.03 -6.24
CA TRP A 69 15.51 -11.86 -7.31
C TRP A 69 16.05 -13.20 -6.79
N PRO A 70 15.44 -14.35 -7.20
CA PRO A 70 15.74 -15.66 -6.62
C PRO A 70 17.05 -16.28 -7.12
N PHE A 71 17.70 -15.68 -8.10
CA PHE A 71 18.94 -16.21 -8.65
C PHE A 71 20.15 -15.34 -8.26
N GLY A 72 21.30 -15.94 -8.13
CA GLY A 72 22.58 -15.29 -7.86
C GLY A 72 23.69 -15.88 -8.69
N LEU A 73 24.78 -15.15 -8.87
CA LEU A 73 26.02 -15.67 -9.48
C LEU A 73 27.02 -15.95 -8.35
N ARG A 74 27.53 -17.18 -8.29
CA ARG A 74 28.62 -17.57 -7.40
C ARG A 74 29.62 -18.40 -8.18
N HIS A 75 30.87 -17.94 -8.24
CA HIS A 75 31.96 -18.58 -9.00
C HIS A 75 31.60 -18.85 -10.47
N GLY A 76 30.87 -17.94 -11.13
CA GLY A 76 30.46 -18.08 -12.54
C GLY A 76 29.26 -19.01 -12.79
N CYS A 77 28.73 -19.65 -11.76
CA CYS A 77 27.52 -20.50 -11.86
C CYS A 77 26.28 -19.76 -11.32
N VAL A 78 25.16 -19.95 -12.01
CA VAL A 78 23.85 -19.45 -11.53
C VAL A 78 23.39 -20.34 -10.38
N ILE A 79 23.23 -19.75 -9.20
CA ILE A 79 22.69 -20.45 -8.03
C ILE A 79 21.31 -19.93 -7.69
N SER A 80 20.45 -20.84 -7.23
CA SER A 80 19.15 -20.50 -6.67
C SER A 80 19.31 -20.12 -5.19
N LYS A 81 18.56 -19.09 -4.75
CA LYS A 81 18.49 -18.66 -3.34
C LYS A 81 17.24 -19.24 -2.68
N PRO A 82 17.32 -20.31 -1.89
CA PRO A 82 16.15 -20.96 -1.29
C PRO A 82 15.34 -20.01 -0.39
N SER A 83 16.00 -19.08 0.29
CA SER A 83 15.35 -18.10 1.15
C SER A 83 14.42 -17.15 0.38
N VAL A 84 14.78 -16.82 -0.86
CA VAL A 84 13.95 -15.96 -1.73
C VAL A 84 12.74 -16.74 -2.25
N TRP A 85 12.91 -18.04 -2.57
CA TRP A 85 11.78 -18.90 -2.93
C TRP A 85 10.80 -19.09 -1.79
N GLN A 86 11.29 -19.24 -0.55
CA GLN A 86 10.44 -19.28 0.64
C GLN A 86 9.68 -17.95 0.83
N LEU A 87 10.32 -16.82 0.56
CA LEU A 87 9.66 -15.52 0.58
C LEU A 87 8.52 -15.49 -0.45
N TRP A 88 8.79 -15.85 -1.71
CA TRP A 88 7.77 -15.87 -2.75
C TRP A 88 6.61 -16.82 -2.44
N PHE A 89 6.91 -17.99 -1.89
CA PHE A 89 5.86 -18.92 -1.46
C PHE A 89 4.97 -18.31 -0.36
N LYS A 90 5.57 -17.62 0.62
CA LYS A 90 4.80 -16.89 1.66
C LYS A 90 3.96 -15.77 1.07
N VAL A 91 4.49 -15.02 0.10
CA VAL A 91 3.75 -13.97 -0.60
C VAL A 91 2.54 -14.57 -1.31
N VAL A 92 2.72 -15.62 -2.10
CA VAL A 92 1.61 -16.31 -2.79
C VAL A 92 0.59 -16.82 -1.78
N ALA A 93 1.02 -17.49 -0.71
CA ALA A 93 0.10 -18.00 0.32
C ALA A 93 -0.68 -16.86 1.00
N ALA A 94 -0.05 -15.71 1.24
CA ALA A 94 -0.70 -14.54 1.84
C ALA A 94 -1.69 -13.85 0.90
N THR A 95 -1.56 -14.01 -0.42
CA THR A 95 -2.50 -13.43 -1.41
C THR A 95 -3.72 -14.31 -1.68
N LEU A 96 -3.69 -15.61 -1.30
CA LEU A 96 -4.83 -16.51 -1.53
C LEU A 96 -6.16 -16.01 -0.93
N PRO A 97 -6.21 -15.43 0.30
CA PRO A 97 -7.47 -14.91 0.84
C PRO A 97 -8.10 -13.80 -0.03
N VAL A 98 -7.29 -13.02 -0.74
CA VAL A 98 -7.78 -11.96 -1.64
C VAL A 98 -8.66 -12.53 -2.74
N LEU A 99 -8.30 -13.70 -3.31
CA LEU A 99 -9.10 -14.37 -4.34
C LEU A 99 -10.48 -14.80 -3.83
N VAL A 100 -10.60 -15.11 -2.53
CA VAL A 100 -11.87 -15.48 -1.90
C VAL A 100 -12.73 -14.25 -1.64
N ILE A 101 -12.12 -13.11 -1.34
CA ILE A 101 -12.82 -11.86 -0.99
C ILE A 101 -13.14 -11.03 -2.24
N SER A 102 -12.38 -11.19 -3.33
CA SER A 102 -12.54 -10.42 -4.56
C SER A 102 -13.98 -10.36 -5.12
N PRO A 103 -14.81 -11.41 -5.06
CA PRO A 103 -16.21 -11.30 -5.50
C PRO A 103 -17.08 -10.37 -4.64
N LEU A 104 -16.62 -10.04 -3.41
CA LEU A 104 -17.29 -9.09 -2.51
C LEU A 104 -16.84 -7.66 -2.73
N ASP A 105 -15.83 -7.43 -3.55
CA ASP A 105 -15.16 -6.12 -3.69
C ASP A 105 -16.13 -5.07 -4.21
N ASP A 106 -16.88 -5.37 -5.27
CA ASP A 106 -17.90 -4.47 -5.85
C ASP A 106 -18.98 -4.10 -4.83
N TRP A 107 -19.41 -5.07 -4.01
CA TRP A 107 -20.40 -4.82 -2.96
C TRP A 107 -19.84 -3.94 -1.85
N MET A 108 -18.62 -4.19 -1.42
CA MET A 108 -17.92 -3.39 -0.41
C MET A 108 -17.67 -1.97 -0.92
N GLU A 109 -17.25 -1.83 -2.16
CA GLU A 109 -17.04 -0.54 -2.80
C GLU A 109 -18.31 0.29 -2.81
N ALA A 110 -19.41 -0.29 -3.26
CA ALA A 110 -20.71 0.39 -3.31
C ALA A 110 -21.24 0.88 -1.94
N HIS A 111 -20.88 0.19 -0.84
CA HIS A 111 -21.43 0.48 0.49
C HIS A 111 -20.49 1.22 1.42
N PHE A 112 -19.18 1.00 1.32
CA PHE A 112 -18.20 1.50 2.29
C PHE A 112 -17.22 2.53 1.73
N TYR A 113 -17.04 2.61 0.41
CA TYR A 113 -16.08 3.52 -0.21
C TYR A 113 -16.64 4.95 -0.40
N ASN A 114 -17.28 5.47 0.64
CA ASN A 114 -17.62 6.88 0.69
C ASN A 114 -16.65 7.62 1.63
N TYR A 115 -16.41 8.89 1.36
CA TYR A 115 -15.40 9.68 2.08
C TYR A 115 -15.65 9.77 3.61
N ILE A 116 -16.90 9.71 4.07
CA ILE A 116 -17.26 9.76 5.49
C ILE A 116 -16.86 8.46 6.18
N THR A 117 -17.26 7.32 5.62
CA THR A 117 -16.91 5.99 6.15
C THR A 117 -15.41 5.78 6.15
N VAL A 118 -14.75 6.15 5.05
CA VAL A 118 -13.29 6.06 4.92
C VAL A 118 -12.58 6.93 5.95
N ALA A 119 -13.00 8.18 6.15
CA ALA A 119 -12.42 9.06 7.17
C ALA A 119 -12.60 8.50 8.58
N ALA A 120 -13.81 8.01 8.92
CA ALA A 120 -14.07 7.40 10.21
C ALA A 120 -13.21 6.17 10.47
N MET A 121 -13.03 5.30 9.46
CA MET A 121 -12.19 4.10 9.56
C MET A 121 -10.70 4.46 9.66
N LEU A 122 -10.20 5.44 8.93
CA LEU A 122 -8.82 5.89 9.06
C LEU A 122 -8.53 6.44 10.46
N ILE A 123 -9.46 7.21 11.05
CA ILE A 123 -9.33 7.71 12.43
C ILE A 123 -9.32 6.54 13.41
N LEU A 124 -10.28 5.61 13.29
CA LEU A 124 -10.39 4.46 14.18
C LEU A 124 -9.14 3.60 14.14
N TYR A 125 -8.68 3.20 12.95
CA TYR A 125 -7.48 2.39 12.78
C TYR A 125 -6.22 3.14 13.19
N GLY A 126 -6.13 4.44 12.93
CA GLY A 126 -5.03 5.28 13.41
C GLY A 126 -4.93 5.29 14.94
N MET A 127 -6.06 5.43 15.65
CA MET A 127 -6.10 5.34 17.10
C MET A 127 -5.69 3.96 17.62
N LEU A 128 -6.18 2.88 16.99
CA LEU A 128 -5.80 1.51 17.35
C LEU A 128 -4.31 1.26 17.11
N PHE A 129 -3.77 1.75 16.00
CA PHE A 129 -2.35 1.63 15.69
C PHE A 129 -1.47 2.34 16.73
N LEU A 130 -1.85 3.55 17.13
CA LEU A 130 -1.16 4.29 18.21
C LEU A 130 -1.24 3.55 19.55
N ALA A 131 -2.41 3.02 19.91
CA ALA A 131 -2.59 2.25 21.14
C ALA A 131 -1.70 1.00 21.17
N VAL A 132 -1.67 0.23 20.07
CA VAL A 132 -0.82 -0.97 19.96
C VAL A 132 0.67 -0.59 19.98
N SER A 133 1.07 0.45 19.26
CA SER A 133 2.47 0.92 19.25
C SER A 133 2.92 1.36 20.64
N TYR A 134 2.07 2.08 21.35
CA TYR A 134 2.36 2.53 22.71
C TYR A 134 2.53 1.37 23.70
N THR A 135 1.66 0.36 23.62
CA THR A 135 1.76 -0.84 24.49
C THR A 135 3.00 -1.67 24.20
N HIS A 136 3.40 -1.80 22.92
CA HIS A 136 4.63 -2.51 22.54
C HIS A 136 5.89 -1.79 23.03
N LEU A 137 5.98 -0.47 22.84
CA LEU A 137 7.12 0.33 23.31
C LEU A 137 7.28 0.23 24.83
N ARG A 138 6.19 0.35 25.58
CA ARG A 138 6.21 0.25 27.04
C ARG A 138 6.60 -1.15 27.54
N ALA A 139 6.20 -2.21 26.82
CA ALA A 139 6.61 -3.57 27.14
C ALA A 139 8.12 -3.81 26.94
N HIS A 140 8.73 -3.16 25.96
CA HIS A 140 10.18 -3.20 25.74
C HIS A 140 10.98 -2.42 26.77
N GLU A 141 10.47 -1.25 27.23
CA GLU A 141 11.11 -0.47 28.29
C GLU A 141 11.12 -1.23 29.62
N THR A 142 10.01 -1.86 29.99
CA THR A 142 9.92 -2.67 31.24
C THR A 142 10.77 -3.92 31.21
N CYS A 143 11.08 -4.49 30.06
CA CYS A 143 12.02 -5.62 29.92
C CYS A 143 13.49 -5.19 29.93
N ALA A 144 13.80 -3.94 29.65
CA ALA A 144 15.16 -3.40 29.65
C ALA A 144 15.61 -2.93 31.07
N ASP A 145 14.64 -2.71 31.97
CA ASP A 145 14.86 -2.25 33.34
C ASP A 145 14.93 -3.43 34.36
N LEU A 146 14.86 -4.71 33.92
CA LEU A 146 15.03 -5.93 34.71
C LEU A 146 16.35 -6.65 34.38
#